data_3a061be0a9f53590f1136bb93b1cae5c
#
_entry.id   3a061be0a9f53590f1136bb93b1cae5c
#
_cell.length_a   1.000
_cell.length_b   1.000
_cell.length_c   1.000
_cell.angle_alpha   90.00
_cell.angle_beta   90.00
_cell.angle_gamma   90.00
#
_symmetry.space_group_name_H-M   'P 1'
#
loop_
_entity.id
_entity.type
_entity.pdbx_description
1 polymer ?
#
loop_
_entity_poly.entity_id
_entity_poly.type
_entity_poly.pdbx_seq_one_letter_code
_entity_poly.pdbx_strand_id
1 'polypeptide(L)'
;MPRVLSRQRLDTPQIAPCGPGADRGIGRLVRRLRRSPRSCDGEEPGSLRSPGIHGRGPRSWPGDEGKWFATAKEVGLFDEAIRLANRTPCDPKTLTRAARDFAAVRPEFAVEAGLAALHWLVEGYGYEITSADVWAAYTETMKAAERAGRAGEARERIRTLVARETSGDRFVTRTLGRALGL
;
A
#
# COMPACT_ATOMS: atom_id res chain seq x y z
N MET A 1 -27.55 -58.25 -0.60
CA MET A 1 -28.50 -57.14 -0.46
C MET A 1 -27.69 -55.84 -0.53
N PRO A 2 -27.64 -55.13 -1.65
CA PRO A 2 -26.89 -53.87 -1.73
C PRO A 2 -27.74 -52.68 -1.30
N ARG A 3 -27.23 -51.87 -0.40
CA ARG A 3 -27.83 -50.59 0.06
C ARG A 3 -27.69 -49.54 -0.99
N VAL A 4 -28.79 -49.00 -1.45
CA VAL A 4 -28.91 -47.86 -2.35
C VAL A 4 -28.60 -46.60 -1.56
N LEU A 5 -27.51 -45.89 -1.94
CA LEU A 5 -27.18 -44.58 -1.43
C LEU A 5 -27.98 -43.51 -2.20
N SER A 6 -28.90 -42.86 -1.52
CA SER A 6 -29.65 -41.73 -2.04
C SER A 6 -28.74 -40.54 -2.31
N ARG A 7 -28.70 -40.07 -3.57
CA ARG A 7 -28.09 -38.82 -3.97
C ARG A 7 -28.95 -37.65 -3.45
N GLN A 8 -28.44 -36.92 -2.48
CA GLN A 8 -28.94 -35.59 -2.13
C GLN A 8 -28.56 -34.61 -3.21
N ARG A 9 -29.56 -33.97 -3.82
CA ARG A 9 -29.39 -32.85 -4.73
C ARG A 9 -29.00 -31.61 -3.86
N LEU A 10 -27.86 -31.03 -4.14
CA LEU A 10 -27.49 -29.74 -3.62
C LEU A 10 -28.26 -28.68 -4.41
N ASP A 11 -29.21 -28.04 -3.75
CA ASP A 11 -29.91 -26.87 -4.26
C ASP A 11 -28.94 -25.71 -4.38
N THR A 12 -28.72 -25.25 -5.59
CA THR A 12 -27.97 -24.06 -5.92
C THR A 12 -28.82 -22.83 -5.56
N PRO A 13 -28.36 -21.89 -4.73
CA PRO A 13 -29.08 -20.65 -4.49
C PRO A 13 -29.09 -19.79 -5.76
N GLN A 14 -30.30 -19.52 -6.27
CA GLN A 14 -30.53 -18.55 -7.35
C GLN A 14 -30.18 -17.14 -6.86
N ILE A 15 -29.17 -16.54 -7.48
CA ILE A 15 -28.83 -15.14 -7.30
C ILE A 15 -29.83 -14.32 -8.13
N ALA A 16 -30.66 -13.53 -7.46
CA ALA A 16 -31.57 -12.59 -8.11
C ALA A 16 -30.76 -11.43 -8.76
N PRO A 17 -31.15 -10.95 -9.96
CA PRO A 17 -30.51 -9.80 -10.58
C PRO A 17 -30.89 -8.52 -9.84
N CYS A 18 -29.90 -7.76 -9.34
CA CYS A 18 -30.08 -6.40 -8.86
C CYS A 18 -30.52 -5.49 -10.01
N GLY A 19 -31.67 -4.85 -9.85
CA GLY A 19 -32.21 -3.85 -10.76
C GLY A 19 -31.39 -2.56 -10.79
N PRO A 20 -31.53 -1.77 -11.89
CA PRO A 20 -30.85 -0.50 -12.05
C PRO A 20 -31.61 0.60 -11.30
N GLY A 21 -31.00 1.18 -10.28
CA GLY A 21 -31.59 2.30 -9.56
C GLY A 21 -30.73 2.86 -8.45
N ALA A 22 -30.02 3.92 -8.75
CA ALA A 22 -29.76 5.10 -7.93
C ALA A 22 -28.48 5.86 -8.37
N ASP A 23 -28.54 6.35 -9.58
CA ASP A 23 -27.64 7.43 -10.03
C ASP A 23 -28.27 8.77 -9.62
N ARG A 24 -28.07 9.20 -8.39
CA ARG A 24 -28.40 10.55 -7.90
C ARG A 24 -27.44 10.95 -6.78
N GLY A 25 -26.35 11.68 -7.10
CA GLY A 25 -25.64 12.38 -6.02
C GLY A 25 -24.22 12.84 -6.24
N ILE A 26 -23.56 12.54 -7.34
CA ILE A 26 -22.14 12.95 -7.52
C ILE A 26 -21.98 14.27 -8.33
N GLY A 27 -23.08 14.85 -8.83
CA GLY A 27 -23.04 16.02 -9.72
C GLY A 27 -22.78 17.38 -9.09
N ARG A 28 -22.65 17.53 -7.77
CA ARG A 28 -22.58 18.86 -7.12
C ARG A 28 -21.25 19.28 -6.53
N LEU A 29 -20.24 18.44 -6.48
CA LEU A 29 -18.96 18.80 -5.82
C LEU A 29 -17.85 19.29 -6.76
N VAL A 30 -18.01 19.13 -8.08
CA VAL A 30 -16.94 19.48 -9.05
C VAL A 30 -16.98 20.93 -9.52
N ARG A 31 -18.00 21.73 -9.15
CA ARG A 31 -18.17 23.11 -9.65
C ARG A 31 -17.54 24.22 -8.81
N ARG A 32 -16.78 23.92 -7.75
CA ARG A 32 -16.21 24.99 -6.86
C ARG A 32 -14.71 25.26 -7.00
N LEU A 33 -14.00 24.65 -7.94
CA LEU A 33 -12.55 24.85 -8.11
C LEU A 33 -12.15 25.60 -9.38
N ARG A 34 -13.07 26.38 -9.99
CA ARG A 34 -12.70 27.35 -11.02
C ARG A 34 -12.92 28.78 -10.49
N ARG A 35 -12.02 29.26 -9.64
CA ARG A 35 -11.78 30.69 -9.48
C ARG A 35 -10.36 30.99 -9.93
N SER A 36 -10.26 31.64 -11.09
CA SER A 36 -9.04 32.23 -11.63
C SER A 36 -8.47 33.25 -10.63
N PRO A 37 -7.16 33.30 -10.41
CA PRO A 37 -6.54 34.45 -9.74
C PRO A 37 -6.49 35.62 -10.73
N ARG A 38 -6.91 36.77 -10.23
CA ARG A 38 -6.86 38.08 -10.90
C ARG A 38 -5.40 38.49 -11.08
N SER A 39 -5.05 38.95 -12.28
CA SER A 39 -3.88 39.76 -12.57
C SER A 39 -3.78 40.94 -11.57
N CYS A 40 -2.61 41.10 -11.01
CA CYS A 40 -2.16 42.35 -10.47
C CYS A 40 -0.85 42.70 -11.19
N ASP A 41 -0.96 43.60 -12.15
CA ASP A 41 0.16 44.31 -12.73
C ASP A 41 0.64 45.35 -11.73
N GLY A 42 1.94 45.53 -11.60
CA GLY A 42 2.49 46.69 -10.88
C GLY A 42 3.91 46.53 -10.36
N GLU A 43 4.82 47.14 -11.10
CA GLU A 43 6.06 47.81 -10.65
C GLU A 43 7.26 46.97 -10.19
N GLU A 44 8.25 46.93 -11.06
CA GLU A 44 9.68 46.96 -10.69
C GLU A 44 10.08 48.36 -10.24
N PRO A 45 11.06 48.60 -9.31
CA PRO A 45 12.46 48.37 -9.63
C PRO A 45 13.35 47.97 -8.41
N GLY A 46 14.52 47.38 -8.67
CA GLY A 46 15.53 47.23 -7.61
C GLY A 46 16.43 46.05 -7.73
N SER A 47 17.38 46.16 -8.67
CA SER A 47 18.57 45.29 -8.77
C SER A 47 19.32 45.24 -7.43
N LEU A 48 19.21 44.12 -6.72
CA LEU A 48 20.17 43.72 -5.70
C LEU A 48 20.63 42.28 -6.01
N ARG A 49 21.92 42.17 -6.36
CA ARG A 49 22.65 40.93 -6.56
C ARG A 49 22.48 40.04 -5.33
N SER A 50 21.72 38.94 -5.50
CA SER A 50 21.68 37.87 -4.52
C SER A 50 22.84 36.89 -4.77
N PRO A 51 23.59 36.47 -3.75
CA PRO A 51 24.63 35.47 -3.89
C PRO A 51 23.99 34.13 -4.24
N GLY A 52 24.61 33.43 -5.21
CA GLY A 52 24.13 32.17 -5.77
C GLY A 52 23.77 31.14 -4.71
N ILE A 53 22.48 30.89 -4.58
CA ILE A 53 21.97 29.72 -3.87
C ILE A 53 22.00 28.58 -4.90
N HIS A 54 23.04 27.74 -4.81
CA HIS A 54 23.09 26.50 -5.53
C HIS A 54 21.81 25.72 -5.27
N GLY A 55 21.04 25.45 -6.33
CA GLY A 55 19.78 24.78 -6.31
C GLY A 55 19.88 23.38 -5.69
N ARG A 56 19.53 23.29 -4.41
CA ARG A 56 18.97 22.07 -3.88
C ARG A 56 17.50 22.14 -4.22
N GLY A 57 17.07 21.32 -5.18
CA GLY A 57 15.67 21.07 -5.43
C GLY A 57 14.90 20.84 -4.11
N PRO A 58 13.59 21.03 -4.08
CA PRO A 58 12.83 20.89 -2.86
C PRO A 58 13.17 19.53 -2.24
N ARG A 59 13.81 19.56 -1.07
CA ARG A 59 13.98 18.37 -0.26
C ARG A 59 12.56 17.97 0.14
N SER A 60 12.00 16.99 -0.57
CA SER A 60 10.83 16.31 -0.07
C SER A 60 11.19 15.74 1.30
N TRP A 61 10.51 16.21 2.32
CA TRP A 61 10.69 15.69 3.66
C TRP A 61 10.30 14.22 3.67
N PRO A 62 11.02 13.33 4.37
CA PRO A 62 10.70 11.89 4.40
C PRO A 62 9.27 11.54 4.86
N GLY A 63 8.45 12.52 5.18
CA GLY A 63 7.06 12.33 5.60
C GLY A 63 6.01 12.62 4.54
N ASP A 64 6.39 13.20 3.39
CA ASP A 64 5.40 13.59 2.37
C ASP A 64 4.99 12.40 1.46
N GLU A 65 5.88 11.45 1.28
CA GLU A 65 5.68 10.30 0.40
C GLU A 65 4.61 9.33 0.95
N GLY A 66 4.60 9.11 2.27
CA GLY A 66 3.55 8.34 2.93
C GLY A 66 2.16 8.96 2.83
N LYS A 67 2.07 10.29 2.68
CA LYS A 67 0.79 11.00 2.48
C LYS A 67 0.18 10.67 1.11
N TRP A 68 0.99 10.57 0.06
CA TRP A 68 0.49 10.25 -1.27
C TRP A 68 -0.06 8.83 -1.35
N PHE A 69 0.60 7.85 -0.71
CA PHE A 69 0.06 6.49 -0.58
C PHE A 69 -1.28 6.50 0.15
N ALA A 70 -1.36 7.16 1.31
CA ALA A 70 -2.58 7.25 2.09
C ALA A 70 -3.71 7.91 1.31
N THR A 71 -3.43 9.05 0.65
CA THR A 71 -4.39 9.78 -0.16
C THR A 71 -4.90 8.94 -1.35
N ALA A 72 -4.00 8.30 -2.10
CA ALA A 72 -4.38 7.43 -3.22
C ALA A 72 -5.28 6.27 -2.77
N LYS A 73 -4.95 5.65 -1.63
CA LYS A 73 -5.77 4.61 -1.01
C LYS A 73 -7.15 5.13 -0.61
N GLU A 74 -7.25 6.31 0.01
CA GLU A 74 -8.52 6.91 0.46
C GLU A 74 -9.46 7.24 -0.69
N VAL A 75 -8.94 7.69 -1.83
CA VAL A 75 -9.74 7.95 -3.03
C VAL A 75 -9.99 6.71 -3.89
N GLY A 76 -9.52 5.54 -3.45
CA GLY A 76 -9.76 4.25 -4.13
C GLY A 76 -8.83 3.96 -5.31
N LEU A 77 -7.76 4.73 -5.51
CA LEU A 77 -6.74 4.51 -6.54
C LEU A 77 -5.70 3.49 -6.07
N PHE A 78 -6.11 2.25 -5.86
CA PHE A 78 -5.29 1.20 -5.25
C PHE A 78 -4.05 0.85 -6.06
N ASP A 79 -4.15 0.75 -7.38
CA ASP A 79 -3.00 0.45 -8.26
C ASP A 79 -1.95 1.57 -8.20
N GLU A 80 -2.41 2.82 -8.16
CA GLU A 80 -1.51 3.97 -8.02
C GLU A 80 -0.87 4.01 -6.63
N ALA A 81 -1.63 3.71 -5.58
CA ALA A 81 -1.09 3.60 -4.23
C ALA A 81 0.05 2.57 -4.17
N ILE A 82 -0.11 1.38 -4.77
CA ILE A 82 0.94 0.37 -4.82
C ILE A 82 2.14 0.84 -5.66
N ARG A 83 1.91 1.51 -6.80
CA ARG A 83 3.01 2.09 -7.58
C ARG A 83 3.82 3.10 -6.77
N LEU A 84 3.15 3.98 -6.04
CA LEU A 84 3.79 4.94 -5.14
C LEU A 84 4.58 4.22 -4.05
N ALA A 85 3.96 3.24 -3.37
CA ALA A 85 4.59 2.46 -2.31
C ALA A 85 5.85 1.70 -2.76
N ASN A 86 5.93 1.29 -4.03
CA ASN A 86 7.09 0.59 -4.57
C ASN A 86 8.19 1.52 -5.11
N ARG A 87 7.85 2.77 -5.43
CA ARG A 87 8.79 3.73 -6.06
C ARG A 87 9.38 4.72 -5.08
N THR A 88 8.64 5.04 -4.04
CA THR A 88 9.01 6.06 -3.05
C THR A 88 9.00 5.45 -1.66
N PRO A 89 9.99 5.76 -0.81
CA PRO A 89 10.02 5.26 0.55
C PRO A 89 8.74 5.64 1.31
N CYS A 90 8.01 4.64 1.74
CA CYS A 90 6.81 4.77 2.56
C CYS A 90 7.06 4.17 3.94
N ASP A 91 6.44 4.76 4.97
CA ASP A 91 6.52 4.20 6.32
C ASP A 91 5.98 2.76 6.37
N PRO A 92 6.81 1.77 6.75
CA PRO A 92 6.39 0.38 6.81
C PRO A 92 5.18 0.12 7.72
N LYS A 93 5.03 0.88 8.81
CA LYS A 93 3.89 0.75 9.72
C LYS A 93 2.59 1.17 9.04
N THR A 94 2.63 2.19 8.21
CA THR A 94 1.47 2.64 7.41
C THR A 94 1.06 1.61 6.36
N LEU A 95 2.03 1.02 5.67
CA LEU A 95 1.80 -0.05 4.70
C LEU A 95 1.26 -1.32 5.36
N THR A 96 1.81 -1.70 6.53
CA THR A 96 1.33 -2.85 7.32
C THR A 96 -0.12 -2.66 7.77
N ARG A 97 -0.50 -1.45 8.20
CA ARG A 97 -1.90 -1.14 8.52
C ARG A 97 -2.81 -1.31 7.31
N ALA A 98 -2.38 -0.81 6.14
CA ALA A 98 -3.15 -0.98 4.92
C ALA A 98 -3.31 -2.47 4.56
N ALA A 99 -2.25 -3.28 4.68
CA ALA A 99 -2.33 -4.72 4.47
C ALA A 99 -3.37 -5.38 5.39
N ARG A 100 -3.37 -5.03 6.68
CA ARG A 100 -4.34 -5.54 7.64
C ARG A 100 -5.78 -5.12 7.32
N ASP A 101 -5.98 -3.82 7.09
CA ASP A 101 -7.31 -3.22 6.97
C ASP A 101 -8.02 -3.65 5.68
N PHE A 102 -7.27 -3.91 4.62
CA PHE A 102 -7.80 -4.34 3.32
C PHE A 102 -7.76 -5.84 3.07
N ALA A 103 -7.20 -6.65 3.98
CA ALA A 103 -7.07 -8.08 3.81
C ALA A 103 -8.39 -8.82 3.55
N ALA A 104 -9.52 -8.32 4.06
CA ALA A 104 -10.84 -8.91 3.85
C ALA A 104 -11.56 -8.41 2.59
N VAL A 105 -11.37 -7.13 2.23
CA VAL A 105 -12.11 -6.46 1.15
C VAL A 105 -11.36 -6.49 -0.17
N ARG A 106 -10.05 -6.34 -0.14
CA ARG A 106 -9.15 -6.33 -1.31
C ARG A 106 -7.86 -7.08 -0.98
N PRO A 107 -7.89 -8.41 -0.91
CA PRO A 107 -6.76 -9.21 -0.47
C PRO A 107 -5.52 -9.03 -1.37
N GLU A 108 -5.69 -8.87 -2.68
CA GLU A 108 -4.57 -8.65 -3.60
C GLU A 108 -3.84 -7.33 -3.32
N PHE A 109 -4.58 -6.23 -3.14
CA PHE A 109 -4.00 -4.95 -2.72
C PHE A 109 -3.27 -5.07 -1.37
N ALA A 110 -3.89 -5.78 -0.42
CA ALA A 110 -3.31 -5.99 0.90
C ALA A 110 -1.99 -6.78 0.85
N VAL A 111 -1.89 -7.78 -0.01
CA VAL A 111 -0.64 -8.53 -0.25
C VAL A 111 0.45 -7.61 -0.78
N GLU A 112 0.16 -6.81 -1.82
CA GLU A 112 1.16 -5.92 -2.40
C GLU A 112 1.59 -4.81 -1.44
N ALA A 113 0.66 -4.26 -0.63
CA ALA A 113 0.98 -3.30 0.42
C ALA A 113 1.90 -3.90 1.50
N GLY A 114 1.63 -5.14 1.92
CA GLY A 114 2.45 -5.84 2.89
C GLY A 114 3.84 -6.20 2.35
N LEU A 115 3.94 -6.60 1.08
CA LEU A 115 5.22 -6.83 0.42
C LEU A 115 6.04 -5.54 0.30
N ALA A 116 5.41 -4.40 0.00
CA ALA A 116 6.06 -3.11 0.00
C ALA A 116 6.55 -2.71 1.41
N ALA A 117 5.78 -3.02 2.47
CA ALA A 117 6.22 -2.82 3.85
C ALA A 117 7.51 -3.60 4.16
N LEU A 118 7.53 -4.88 3.81
CA LEU A 118 8.69 -5.75 4.00
C LEU A 118 9.90 -5.29 3.17
N HIS A 119 9.67 -4.81 1.94
CA HIS A 119 10.73 -4.23 1.11
C HIS A 119 11.41 -3.05 1.81
N TRP A 120 10.64 -2.09 2.31
CA TRP A 120 11.23 -0.93 2.99
C TRP A 120 11.89 -1.27 4.32
N LEU A 121 11.40 -2.30 5.03
CA LEU A 121 12.06 -2.81 6.23
C LEU A 121 13.43 -3.43 5.89
N VAL A 122 13.54 -4.18 4.80
CA VAL A 122 14.81 -4.77 4.31
C VAL A 122 15.79 -3.68 3.88
N GLU A 123 15.30 -2.59 3.27
CA GLU A 123 16.11 -1.41 2.92
C GLU A 123 16.50 -0.55 4.15
N GLY A 124 16.07 -0.94 5.34
CA GLY A 124 16.37 -0.22 6.59
C GLY A 124 15.54 1.04 6.80
N TYR A 125 14.39 1.15 6.11
CA TYR A 125 13.50 2.29 6.23
C TYR A 125 12.54 2.13 7.42
N GLY A 126 12.20 3.26 8.04
CA GLY A 126 11.23 3.34 9.12
C GLY A 126 11.84 3.92 10.40
N TYR A 127 11.00 4.59 11.21
CA TYR A 127 11.40 5.14 12.48
C TYR A 127 11.05 4.19 13.62
N GLU A 128 12.00 3.95 14.52
CA GLU A 128 11.83 3.06 15.69
C GLU A 128 11.21 1.70 15.33
N ILE A 129 11.80 1.02 14.36
CA ILE A 129 11.35 -0.30 13.94
C ILE A 129 11.80 -1.37 14.95
N THR A 130 10.85 -2.17 15.38
CA THR A 130 11.06 -3.29 16.29
C THR A 130 10.84 -4.64 15.60
N SER A 131 11.31 -5.71 16.20
CA SER A 131 11.03 -7.07 15.71
C SER A 131 9.51 -7.36 15.64
N ALA A 132 8.72 -6.73 16.51
CA ALA A 132 7.26 -6.85 16.47
C ALA A 132 6.67 -6.22 15.21
N ASP A 133 7.21 -5.09 14.73
CA ASP A 133 6.77 -4.46 13.48
C ASP A 133 7.07 -5.35 12.27
N VAL A 134 8.25 -5.98 12.24
CA VAL A 134 8.63 -6.94 11.19
C VAL A 134 7.71 -8.16 11.19
N TRP A 135 7.43 -8.72 12.36
CA TRP A 135 6.49 -9.83 12.49
C TRP A 135 5.06 -9.44 12.10
N ALA A 136 4.61 -8.24 12.46
CA ALA A 136 3.30 -7.73 12.06
C ALA A 136 3.21 -7.62 10.54
N ALA A 137 4.21 -7.03 9.88
CA ALA A 137 4.25 -6.92 8.42
C ALA A 137 4.16 -8.30 7.75
N TYR A 138 4.98 -9.26 8.21
CA TYR A 138 4.94 -10.64 7.71
C TYR A 138 3.58 -11.31 7.91
N THR A 139 3.04 -11.24 9.13
CA THR A 139 1.80 -11.92 9.51
C THR A 139 0.61 -11.36 8.73
N GLU A 140 0.48 -10.04 8.63
CA GLU A 140 -0.63 -9.42 7.90
C GLU A 140 -0.53 -9.67 6.38
N THR A 141 0.69 -9.68 5.84
CA THR A 141 0.91 -10.07 4.44
C THR A 141 0.49 -11.52 4.19
N MET A 142 0.88 -12.45 5.05
CA MET A 142 0.51 -13.85 4.90
C MET A 142 -0.99 -14.09 5.05
N LYS A 143 -1.65 -13.45 6.01
CA LYS A 143 -3.13 -13.50 6.15
C LYS A 143 -3.85 -12.99 4.90
N ALA A 144 -3.36 -11.88 4.32
CA ALA A 144 -3.92 -11.36 3.08
C ALA A 144 -3.69 -12.35 1.91
N ALA A 145 -2.49 -12.94 1.83
CA ALA A 145 -2.12 -13.90 0.81
C ALA A 145 -2.93 -15.20 0.89
N GLU A 146 -3.24 -15.68 2.10
CA GLU A 146 -4.15 -16.82 2.31
C GLU A 146 -5.53 -16.53 1.75
N ARG A 147 -6.08 -15.35 2.01
CA ARG A 147 -7.38 -14.91 1.48
C ARG A 147 -7.38 -14.73 -0.04
N ALA A 148 -6.26 -14.30 -0.60
CA ALA A 148 -6.05 -14.20 -2.04
C ALA A 148 -5.77 -15.55 -2.73
N GLY A 149 -5.59 -16.65 -1.98
CA GLY A 149 -5.19 -17.94 -2.51
C GLY A 149 -3.75 -17.99 -3.03
N ARG A 150 -2.88 -17.05 -2.63
CA ARG A 150 -1.51 -16.86 -3.12
C ARG A 150 -0.45 -16.99 -2.03
N ALA A 151 -0.74 -17.71 -0.94
CA ALA A 151 0.15 -17.82 0.23
C ALA A 151 1.55 -18.38 -0.13
N GLY A 152 1.64 -19.37 -1.00
CA GLY A 152 2.91 -19.94 -1.44
C GLY A 152 3.76 -18.94 -2.22
N GLU A 153 3.16 -18.23 -3.17
CA GLU A 153 3.83 -17.18 -3.95
C GLU A 153 4.31 -16.02 -3.07
N ALA A 154 3.45 -15.53 -2.19
CA ALA A 154 3.79 -14.45 -1.27
C ALA A 154 4.97 -14.84 -0.36
N ARG A 155 4.97 -16.06 0.17
CA ARG A 155 6.06 -16.57 0.99
C ARG A 155 7.39 -16.59 0.25
N GLU A 156 7.40 -17.05 -1.01
CA GLU A 156 8.62 -17.09 -1.81
C GLU A 156 9.11 -15.69 -2.18
N ARG A 157 8.20 -14.75 -2.48
CA ARG A 157 8.54 -13.34 -2.69
C ARG A 157 9.17 -12.74 -1.43
N ILE A 158 8.59 -12.98 -0.26
CA ILE A 158 9.15 -12.52 1.02
C ILE A 158 10.54 -13.12 1.26
N ARG A 159 10.69 -14.42 1.04
CA ARG A 159 11.99 -15.10 1.17
C ARG A 159 13.05 -14.46 0.28
N THR A 160 12.72 -14.19 -0.97
CA THR A 160 13.61 -13.52 -1.93
C THR A 160 13.97 -12.10 -1.49
N LEU A 161 13.01 -11.34 -0.97
CA LEU A 161 13.26 -10.00 -0.44
C LEU A 161 14.21 -10.03 0.75
N VAL A 162 13.94 -10.88 1.75
CA VAL A 162 14.74 -11.00 2.96
C VAL A 162 16.16 -11.50 2.66
N ALA A 163 16.30 -12.43 1.70
CA ALA A 163 17.62 -12.92 1.28
C ALA A 163 18.50 -11.84 0.64
N ARG A 164 17.91 -10.75 0.13
CA ARG A 164 18.62 -9.60 -0.46
C ARG A 164 19.01 -8.53 0.55
N GLU A 165 18.69 -8.71 1.83
CA GLU A 165 19.03 -7.74 2.86
C GLU A 165 20.55 -7.52 2.93
N THR A 166 20.99 -6.31 2.59
CA THR A 166 22.39 -5.88 2.60
C THR A 166 22.74 -5.01 3.79
N SER A 167 21.72 -4.57 4.56
CA SER A 167 21.94 -3.75 5.76
C SER A 167 22.89 -4.49 6.72
N GLY A 168 23.88 -3.79 7.27
CA GLY A 168 24.96 -4.40 8.05
C GLY A 168 24.49 -5.22 9.25
N ASP A 169 23.31 -4.91 9.78
CA ASP A 169 22.72 -5.60 10.93
C ASP A 169 21.85 -6.80 10.56
N ARG A 170 21.45 -6.93 9.29
CA ARG A 170 20.56 -7.98 8.79
C ARG A 170 19.37 -8.23 9.73
N PHE A 171 18.76 -7.15 10.18
CA PHE A 171 17.75 -7.16 11.23
C PHE A 171 16.51 -7.96 10.87
N VAL A 172 16.02 -7.79 9.61
CA VAL A 172 14.84 -8.53 9.10
C VAL A 172 15.18 -10.02 8.96
N THR A 173 16.36 -10.34 8.42
CA THR A 173 16.85 -11.74 8.32
C THR A 173 16.95 -12.40 9.70
N ARG A 174 17.50 -11.73 10.70
CA ARG A 174 17.55 -12.27 12.07
C ARG A 174 16.17 -12.51 12.65
N THR A 175 15.21 -11.65 12.30
CA THR A 175 13.84 -11.74 12.83
C THR A 175 13.05 -12.84 12.13
N LEU A 176 13.07 -12.92 10.80
CA LEU A 176 12.21 -13.81 10.01
C LEU A 176 12.94 -15.03 9.44
N GLY A 177 14.28 -15.07 9.45
CA GLY A 177 15.04 -16.09 8.75
C GLY A 177 14.64 -17.52 9.13
N ARG A 178 14.47 -17.79 10.43
CA ARG A 178 14.01 -19.11 10.89
C ARG A 178 12.63 -19.49 10.33
N ALA A 179 11.69 -18.54 10.25
CA ALA A 179 10.34 -18.77 9.74
C ALA A 179 10.32 -18.98 8.21
N LEU A 180 11.31 -18.43 7.52
CA LEU A 180 11.47 -18.51 6.08
C LEU A 180 12.40 -19.65 5.62
N GLY A 181 13.13 -20.28 6.55
CA GLY A 181 14.12 -21.31 6.26
C GLY A 181 15.37 -20.74 5.57
N LEU A 182 15.83 -19.56 6.02
CA LEU A 182 17.05 -18.88 5.60
C LEU A 182 18.18 -19.09 6.60
#